data_31b2b42edca87967c822fe0ed065cb17
#
_entry.id   31b2b42edca87967c822fe0ed065cb17
#
_cell.length_a   1.000
_cell.length_b   1.000
_cell.length_c   1.000
_cell.angle_alpha   90.00
_cell.angle_beta   90.00
_cell.angle_gamma   90.00
#
_symmetry.space_group_name_H-M   'P 1'
#
loop_
_entity.id
_entity.type
_entity.pdbx_description
1 polymer ?
#
loop_
_entity_poly.entity_id
_entity_poly.type
_entity_poly.pdbx_seq_one_letter_code
_entity_poly.pdbx_strand_id
1 'polypeptide(L)'
;MAFKLGSEKRGINMPKKGMGSNTPYHKKTDTPVIRKKLGEGILGEANKDGSIFISDKVKPGSEEERKVLNHEMVHIADMKTGRLDYGDDYIRYEGITYPRKDGHILYEGEWHEEGSKKFPWEQH
;
A
#
# COMPACT_ATOMS: atom_id res chain seq x y z
N MET A 1 -1.66 0.76 -14.78
CA MET A 1 -0.79 -0.14 -14.20
C MET A 1 -0.68 0.05 -12.72
N ALA A 2 -0.64 -1.00 -12.00
CA ALA A 2 -0.58 -0.92 -10.55
C ALA A 2 0.78 -0.44 -10.06
N PHE A 3 0.81 0.19 -8.94
CA PHE A 3 2.02 0.67 -8.36
C PHE A 3 2.16 0.04 -6.98
N LYS A 4 3.31 -0.52 -6.69
CA LYS A 4 3.51 -1.23 -5.48
C LYS A 4 3.71 -0.34 -4.34
N LEU A 5 2.70 0.24 -3.81
CA LEU A 5 2.78 1.03 -2.62
C LEU A 5 2.47 0.15 -1.45
N GLY A 6 3.14 0.32 -0.40
CA GLY A 6 2.81 -0.34 0.82
C GLY A 6 2.96 -1.83 0.80
N SER A 7 3.91 -2.36 0.12
CA SER A 7 4.11 -3.73 0.14
C SER A 7 4.39 -4.16 1.50
N GLU A 8 3.40 -4.67 2.20
CA GLU A 8 3.53 -5.06 3.56
C GLU A 8 4.23 -6.38 3.60
N LYS A 9 5.37 -6.44 4.27
CA LYS A 9 6.05 -7.62 4.31
C LYS A 9 5.76 -8.25 5.58
N ARG A 10 5.74 -8.96 6.16
CA ARG A 10 5.39 -9.50 7.34
C ARG A 10 6.04 -9.15 8.43
N GLY A 11 5.92 -9.58 9.41
CA GLY A 11 6.53 -9.29 10.63
C GLY A 11 6.09 -8.10 11.32
N ILE A 12 5.13 -7.41 10.94
CA ILE A 12 4.67 -6.32 11.64
C ILE A 12 3.90 -6.72 12.75
N ASN A 13 4.18 -6.23 13.95
CA ASN A 13 3.50 -6.54 15.04
C ASN A 13 2.55 -5.59 15.37
N MET A 14 1.38 -5.66 15.12
CA MET A 14 0.41 -4.77 15.53
C MET A 14 -0.33 -5.20 16.62
N PRO A 15 -0.68 -4.44 17.44
CA PRO A 15 -1.43 -4.78 18.62
C PRO A 15 -2.73 -5.15 18.13
N LYS A 16 -3.18 -5.99 18.55
CA LYS A 16 -4.32 -6.35 18.20
C LYS A 16 -5.34 -5.79 18.72
N LYS A 17 -5.87 -5.46 19.04
CA LYS A 17 -6.85 -4.89 19.60
C LYS A 17 -7.90 -5.02 19.00
N GLY A 18 -8.22 -5.45 18.84
CA GLY A 18 -9.16 -5.56 18.28
C GLY A 18 -10.19 -5.30 18.16
N MET A 19 -10.60 -5.10 18.27
CA MET A 19 -11.59 -4.79 18.20
C MET A 19 -12.12 -4.64 17.32
N GLY A 20 -12.30 -4.94 17.16
CA GLY A 20 -12.94 -4.87 16.56
C GLY A 20 -13.28 -4.61 15.68
N SER A 21 -13.15 -4.43 15.49
CA SER A 21 -13.54 -4.11 14.82
C SER A 21 -13.87 -4.35 13.82
N ASN A 22 -14.20 -4.68 13.53
CA ASN A 22 -14.66 -4.95 12.79
C ASN A 22 -14.70 -4.45 11.87
N THR A 23 -14.22 -4.26 11.59
CA THR A 23 -14.23 -3.86 10.96
C THR A 23 -14.81 -3.32 10.13
N PRO A 24 -14.99 -2.85 10.23
CA PRO A 24 -15.86 -2.07 9.61
C PRO A 24 -15.42 -1.39 8.43
N TYR A 25 -14.22 -1.17 8.21
CA TYR A 25 -13.88 -0.45 7.06
C TYR A 25 -14.36 -1.17 5.82
N HIS A 26 -14.64 -2.40 5.94
CA HIS A 26 -15.18 -3.06 4.86
C HIS A 26 -16.49 -2.56 4.50
N LYS A 27 -17.27 -2.11 5.45
CA LYS A 27 -18.55 -1.66 5.18
C LYS A 27 -18.58 -0.30 4.83
N LYS A 28 -17.75 0.48 5.36
CA LYS A 28 -17.81 1.84 5.18
C LYS A 28 -17.21 2.28 3.93
N THR A 29 -16.41 1.57 3.27
CA THR A 29 -15.75 2.08 2.12
C THR A 29 -16.21 1.35 0.92
N ASP A 30 -16.13 1.96 -0.22
CA ASP A 30 -16.47 1.33 -1.44
C ASP A 30 -15.21 0.88 -2.15
N THR A 31 -14.13 0.73 -1.43
CA THR A 31 -12.87 0.37 -2.02
C THR A 31 -12.91 -1.07 -2.51
N PRO A 32 -12.74 -1.31 -3.79
CA PRO A 32 -12.72 -2.68 -4.26
C PRO A 32 -11.44 -3.36 -3.82
N VAL A 33 -11.55 -4.58 -3.32
CA VAL A 33 -10.40 -5.34 -2.90
C VAL A 33 -10.38 -6.60 -3.75
N ILE A 34 -9.31 -6.78 -4.51
CA ILE A 34 -9.18 -7.89 -5.44
C ILE A 34 -8.04 -8.78 -5.01
N ARG A 35 -8.35 -10.06 -4.81
CA ARG A 35 -7.34 -11.01 -4.37
C ARG A 35 -6.71 -11.64 -5.58
N LYS A 36 -5.41 -11.64 -5.67
CA LYS A 36 -4.73 -12.20 -6.82
C LYS A 36 -3.29 -12.51 -6.48
N LYS A 37 -2.59 -13.14 -7.41
CA LYS A 37 -1.21 -13.45 -7.18
C LYS A 37 -0.39 -12.21 -7.37
N LEU A 38 0.41 -11.87 -6.43
CA LEU A 38 1.29 -10.71 -6.50
C LEU A 38 2.75 -11.18 -6.51
N GLY A 39 3.64 -10.28 -6.77
CA GLY A 39 5.05 -10.61 -6.81
C GLY A 39 5.54 -11.12 -5.47
N GLU A 40 6.69 -11.76 -5.47
CA GLU A 40 7.21 -12.35 -4.28
C GLU A 40 7.43 -11.32 -3.21
N GLY A 41 7.00 -11.59 -2.03
CA GLY A 41 7.14 -10.68 -0.90
C GLY A 41 6.15 -9.54 -0.89
N ILE A 42 5.28 -9.44 -1.87
CA ILE A 42 4.32 -8.36 -1.92
C ILE A 42 2.99 -8.85 -1.44
N LEU A 43 2.49 -8.28 -0.39
CA LEU A 43 1.24 -8.70 0.19
C LEU A 43 0.06 -7.83 -0.22
N GLY A 44 0.30 -6.61 -0.63
CA GLY A 44 -0.76 -5.73 -1.07
C GLY A 44 -0.27 -4.62 -1.96
N GLU A 45 -1.17 -4.05 -2.74
CA GLU A 45 -0.86 -2.92 -3.62
C GLU A 45 -2.06 -2.00 -3.65
N ALA A 46 -1.80 -0.70 -3.53
CA ALA A 46 -2.86 0.29 -3.66
C ALA A 46 -2.81 0.88 -5.06
N ASN A 47 -3.95 0.97 -5.70
CA ASN A 47 -4.00 1.43 -7.08
C ASN A 47 -4.61 2.81 -7.20
N LYS A 48 -4.18 3.53 -8.20
CA LYS A 48 -4.61 4.89 -8.41
C LYS A 48 -6.11 5.00 -8.64
N ASP A 49 -6.73 3.97 -9.15
CA ASP A 49 -8.16 3.97 -9.38
C ASP A 49 -8.97 3.72 -8.10
N GLY A 50 -8.30 3.59 -6.98
CA GLY A 50 -8.96 3.38 -5.71
C GLY A 50 -9.12 1.94 -5.29
N SER A 51 -8.62 1.00 -6.07
CA SER A 51 -8.73 -0.40 -5.70
C SER A 51 -7.49 -0.87 -4.96
N ILE A 52 -7.63 -1.99 -4.29
CA ILE A 52 -6.51 -2.61 -3.59
C ILE A 52 -6.37 -4.03 -4.09
N PHE A 53 -5.16 -4.44 -4.41
CA PHE A 53 -4.88 -5.84 -4.70
C PHE A 53 -4.31 -6.43 -3.42
N ILE A 54 -4.75 -7.65 -3.07
CA ILE A 54 -4.19 -8.33 -1.92
C ILE A 54 -3.71 -9.69 -2.38
N SER A 55 -2.58 -10.11 -1.89
CA SER A 55 -1.98 -11.36 -2.29
C SER A 55 -2.86 -12.54 -1.95
N ASP A 56 -2.94 -13.52 -2.83
CA ASP A 56 -3.70 -14.72 -2.55
C ASP A 56 -3.01 -15.57 -1.49
N LYS A 57 -1.82 -15.21 -1.06
CA LYS A 57 -1.15 -15.89 0.02
C LYS A 57 -1.60 -15.40 1.37
N VAL A 58 -2.31 -14.29 1.41
CA VAL A 58 -2.80 -13.76 2.66
C VAL A 58 -4.14 -14.43 2.93
N LYS A 59 -4.28 -15.05 4.12
CA LYS A 59 -5.47 -15.78 4.43
C LYS A 59 -6.68 -14.90 4.62
N PRO A 60 -7.79 -15.18 3.96
CA PRO A 60 -8.98 -14.35 4.14
C PRO A 60 -9.45 -14.35 5.58
N GLY A 61 -9.81 -13.20 6.09
CA GLY A 61 -10.30 -13.06 7.45
C GLY A 61 -9.22 -13.05 8.50
N SER A 62 -7.96 -13.12 8.13
CA SER A 62 -6.89 -13.19 9.10
C SER A 62 -6.50 -11.80 9.57
N GLU A 63 -5.74 -11.77 10.64
CA GLU A 63 -5.24 -10.52 11.14
C GLU A 63 -4.26 -9.96 10.16
N GLU A 64 -3.52 -10.79 9.45
CA GLU A 64 -2.60 -10.33 8.45
C GLU A 64 -3.36 -9.60 7.34
N GLU A 65 -4.50 -10.11 6.94
CA GLU A 65 -5.29 -9.44 5.93
C GLU A 65 -5.69 -8.05 6.41
N ARG A 66 -6.11 -7.94 7.66
CA ARG A 66 -6.51 -6.66 8.19
C ARG A 66 -5.37 -5.67 8.19
N LYS A 67 -4.17 -6.11 8.55
CA LYS A 67 -3.04 -5.23 8.56
C LYS A 67 -2.70 -4.77 7.18
N VAL A 68 -2.71 -5.67 6.20
CA VAL A 68 -2.39 -5.33 4.83
C VAL A 68 -3.41 -4.32 4.30
N LEU A 69 -4.69 -4.58 4.54
CA LEU A 69 -5.71 -3.67 4.04
C LEU A 69 -5.63 -2.31 4.68
N ASN A 70 -5.35 -2.26 5.98
CA ASN A 70 -5.20 -0.97 6.64
C ASN A 70 -4.05 -0.17 6.06
N HIS A 71 -2.95 -0.84 5.77
CA HIS A 71 -1.79 -0.18 5.22
C HIS A 71 -2.10 0.40 3.84
N GLU A 72 -2.76 -0.40 3.00
CA GLU A 72 -3.07 0.07 1.67
C GLU A 72 -4.15 1.15 1.68
N MET A 73 -5.06 1.11 2.64
CA MET A 73 -6.09 2.14 2.72
C MET A 73 -5.52 3.52 3.00
N VAL A 74 -4.42 3.59 3.72
CA VAL A 74 -3.79 4.89 3.95
C VAL A 74 -3.30 5.46 2.62
N HIS A 75 -2.72 4.60 1.77
CA HIS A 75 -2.27 5.07 0.47
C HIS A 75 -3.46 5.51 -0.39
N ILE A 76 -4.57 4.79 -0.32
CA ILE A 76 -5.75 5.17 -1.08
C ILE A 76 -6.26 6.53 -0.62
N ALA A 77 -6.30 6.75 0.68
CA ALA A 77 -6.74 8.02 1.22
C ALA A 77 -5.81 9.15 0.78
N ASP A 78 -4.52 8.91 0.81
CA ASP A 78 -3.56 9.92 0.40
C ASP A 78 -3.69 10.23 -1.09
N MET A 79 -4.01 9.23 -1.89
CA MET A 79 -4.20 9.48 -3.32
C MET A 79 -5.48 10.26 -3.58
N LYS A 80 -6.52 10.00 -2.79
CA LYS A 80 -7.77 10.72 -2.98
C LYS A 80 -7.65 12.18 -2.63
N THR A 81 -6.82 12.52 -1.69
CA THR A 81 -6.66 13.90 -1.28
C THR A 81 -5.59 14.62 -2.08
N GLY A 82 -4.88 13.92 -2.96
CA GLY A 82 -3.84 14.54 -3.75
C GLY A 82 -2.50 14.61 -3.06
N ARG A 83 -2.41 14.07 -1.82
CA ARG A 83 -1.15 14.11 -1.10
C ARG A 83 -0.15 13.17 -1.74
N LEU A 84 -0.61 12.09 -2.35
CA LEU A 84 0.22 11.12 -3.00
C LEU A 84 -0.29 10.91 -4.41
N ASP A 85 0.61 10.91 -5.37
CA ASP A 85 0.24 10.61 -6.74
C ASP A 85 1.40 9.88 -7.40
N TYR A 86 1.12 9.16 -8.46
CA TYR A 86 2.19 8.48 -9.16
C TYR A 86 1.87 8.33 -10.64
N GLY A 87 2.89 8.18 -11.44
CA GLY A 87 2.77 7.88 -12.84
C GLY A 87 3.80 6.83 -13.19
N ASP A 88 4.00 6.60 -14.48
CA ASP A 88 4.94 5.56 -14.90
C ASP A 88 6.37 5.89 -14.50
N ASP A 89 6.72 7.13 -14.46
CA ASP A 89 8.10 7.52 -14.24
C ASP A 89 8.30 8.42 -13.03
N TYR A 90 7.30 8.53 -12.17
CA TYR A 90 7.44 9.38 -11.00
C TYR A 90 6.52 8.96 -9.87
N ILE A 91 6.83 9.41 -8.67
CA ILE A 91 5.90 9.40 -7.57
C ILE A 91 5.98 10.79 -6.96
N ARG A 92 4.85 11.36 -6.57
CA ARG A 92 4.84 12.69 -5.96
C ARG A 92 4.19 12.58 -4.59
N TYR A 93 4.85 13.07 -3.60
CA TYR A 93 4.33 13.04 -2.25
C TYR A 93 4.50 14.40 -1.61
N GLU A 94 3.40 14.95 -1.15
CA GLU A 94 3.40 16.27 -0.52
C GLU A 94 4.09 17.33 -1.39
N GLY A 95 3.83 17.25 -2.68
CA GLY A 95 4.34 18.23 -3.62
C GLY A 95 5.74 17.97 -4.15
N ILE A 96 6.42 16.98 -3.64
CA ILE A 96 7.77 16.68 -4.09
C ILE A 96 7.74 15.49 -5.03
N THR A 97 8.34 15.62 -6.19
CA THR A 97 8.33 14.57 -7.19
C THR A 97 9.66 13.81 -7.14
N TYR A 98 9.54 12.48 -7.13
CA TYR A 98 10.71 11.61 -7.09
C TYR A 98 10.69 10.73 -8.34
N PRO A 99 11.83 10.56 -9.02
CA PRO A 99 11.88 9.73 -10.23
C PRO A 99 11.61 8.27 -9.93
N ARG A 100 10.93 7.61 -10.84
CA ARG A 100 10.59 6.20 -10.69
C ARG A 100 11.05 5.47 -11.94
N LYS A 101 11.74 4.36 -11.77
CA LYS A 101 12.26 3.65 -12.90
C LYS A 101 12.52 2.19 -12.54
N ASP A 102 12.04 1.28 -13.35
CA ASP A 102 12.33 -0.16 -13.19
C ASP A 102 12.05 -0.69 -11.79
N GLY A 103 10.92 -0.27 -11.22
CA GLY A 103 10.54 -0.77 -9.92
C GLY A 103 11.28 -0.13 -8.77
N HIS A 104 11.96 0.97 -9.03
CA HIS A 104 12.73 1.67 -8.01
C HIS A 104 12.37 3.14 -8.02
N ILE A 105 12.62 3.81 -6.91
CA ILE A 105 12.37 5.24 -6.78
C ILE A 105 13.63 5.89 -6.25
N LEU A 106 13.99 7.01 -6.86
CA LEU A 106 15.17 7.73 -6.44
C LEU A 106 14.84 8.61 -5.25
N TYR A 107 15.42 8.30 -4.10
CA TYR A 107 15.15 9.02 -2.88
C TYR A 107 16.45 9.31 -2.16
N GLU A 108 16.67 10.58 -1.90
CA GLU A 108 17.88 11.01 -1.21
C GLU A 108 19.15 10.51 -1.90
N GLY A 109 19.16 10.59 -3.21
CA GLY A 109 20.34 10.26 -3.98
C GLY A 109 20.54 8.78 -4.27
N GLU A 110 19.63 7.93 -3.81
CA GLU A 110 19.78 6.51 -4.05
C GLU A 110 18.50 5.89 -4.56
N TRP A 111 18.62 4.85 -5.37
CA TRP A 111 17.47 4.13 -5.88
C TRP A 111 17.09 3.03 -4.89
N HIS A 112 15.83 3.04 -4.47
CA HIS A 112 15.33 2.04 -3.54
C HIS A 112 14.14 1.34 -4.17
N GLU A 113 13.95 0.09 -3.82
CA GLU A 113 12.84 -0.66 -4.33
C GLU A 113 11.53 -0.05 -3.93
N GLU A 114 10.53 -0.08 -4.79
CA GLU A 114 9.20 0.42 -4.46
C GLU A 114 8.68 -0.34 -3.26
N GLY A 115 8.02 0.35 -2.38
CA GLY A 115 7.51 -0.25 -1.17
C GLY A 115 8.48 -0.22 -0.01
N SER A 116 9.68 0.30 -0.21
CA SER A 116 10.66 0.37 0.87
C SER A 116 10.14 1.26 1.98
N LYS A 117 10.37 0.86 3.21
CA LYS A 117 9.91 1.64 4.34
C LYS A 117 10.74 2.88 4.57
N LYS A 118 11.75 3.11 3.76
CA LYS A 118 12.53 4.33 3.90
C LYS A 118 11.77 5.51 3.37
N PHE A 119 10.80 5.29 2.50
CA PHE A 119 10.07 6.40 1.90
C PHE A 119 9.08 7.01 2.89
N PRO A 120 8.91 8.31 2.87
CA PRO A 120 8.00 8.95 3.82
C PRO A 120 6.55 8.49 3.64
N TRP A 121 6.14 8.13 2.44
CA TRP A 121 4.78 7.68 2.21
C TRP A 121 4.53 6.26 2.68
N GLU A 122 5.59 5.56 3.09
CA GLU A 122 5.45 4.20 3.57
C GLU A 122 5.59 4.12 5.09
N GLN A 123 5.72 5.24 5.75
CA GLN A 123 5.94 5.22 7.19
C GLN A 123 4.66 5.35 7.97
N HIS A 124 3.92 4.28 8.03
CA HIS A 124 2.69 4.26 8.83
C HIS A 124 2.28 2.85 9.23
#